data_0327128361c999d2393642b5886ddca7
#
_entry.id   0327128361c999d2393642b5886ddca7
#
_cell.length_a   1.000
_cell.length_b   1.000
_cell.length_c   1.000
_cell.angle_alpha   90.00
_cell.angle_beta   90.00
_cell.angle_gamma   90.00
#
_symmetry.space_group_name_H-M   'P 1'
#
loop_
_entity.id
_entity.type
_entity.pdbx_description
1 polymer ?
#
loop_
_entity_poly.entity_id
_entity_poly.type
_entity_poly.pdbx_seq_one_letter_code
_entity_poly.pdbx_strand_id
1 'polypeptide(L)'
;MNQIKYFDMFAGIGGFRTGLTNSSDIFMPIGWCEIDKYAQKAYRALYETEGEYFCDDAREIDTNSMPQFDLLCAGFPCQPFSISGKRLGFADTRGTLFHEIMRLLEAIKPKYFILENVPGLLSHDEGKTFGTIITEISKLGYYAEWCVLNSADFGVPQQRKRIYIVGYLDKRLSGKIFPIEKSNGAPLKQVIGGSQGERVYGTDGASTCITSQGGGWGAKTGLYFVDMNAEPKVTKEARCITARQDSGISNRKGEHSGVIITDAQAVITPERKTVRQQGRRIKAPNEPMFTLTAQDRHGVTYNGLVRRLMPQECFRLQGYTDEQFKKVVDAGIPEAQLYKMAGNSVTTKVITAIGKRLLEVIKETEESENAEPRG
;
A
#
# COMPACT_ATOMS: atom_id res chain seq x y z
N MET A 1 4.87 -24.78 -17.63
CA MET A 1 3.80 -23.84 -17.23
C MET A 1 3.49 -22.92 -18.39
N ASN A 2 2.23 -22.74 -18.75
CA ASN A 2 1.79 -21.80 -19.80
C ASN A 2 1.80 -20.37 -19.25
N GLN A 3 1.80 -19.37 -20.16
CA GLN A 3 1.64 -17.96 -19.77
C GLN A 3 0.32 -17.76 -19.01
N ILE A 4 0.36 -16.93 -17.98
CA ILE A 4 -0.82 -16.50 -17.21
C ILE A 4 -1.20 -15.11 -17.73
N LYS A 5 -2.24 -15.05 -18.54
CA LYS A 5 -2.81 -13.81 -19.04
C LYS A 5 -3.57 -13.09 -17.92
N TYR A 6 -3.35 -11.78 -17.75
CA TYR A 6 -4.06 -11.03 -16.71
C TYR A 6 -4.67 -9.72 -17.20
N PHE A 7 -5.74 -9.32 -16.53
CA PHE A 7 -6.40 -8.05 -16.68
C PHE A 7 -6.20 -7.19 -15.43
N ASP A 8 -5.74 -5.93 -15.62
CA ASP A 8 -5.46 -4.97 -14.53
C ASP A 8 -6.61 -3.98 -14.41
N MET A 9 -7.55 -4.25 -13.49
CA MET A 9 -8.75 -3.45 -13.25
C MET A 9 -8.49 -2.39 -12.18
N PHE A 10 -8.90 -1.15 -12.41
CA PHE A 10 -8.56 0.02 -11.59
C PHE A 10 -7.05 0.22 -11.52
N ALA A 11 -6.42 0.16 -12.69
CA ALA A 11 -4.99 -0.05 -12.85
C ALA A 11 -4.10 1.05 -12.23
N GLY A 12 -4.63 2.27 -12.06
CA GLY A 12 -3.83 3.40 -11.59
C GLY A 12 -2.60 3.63 -12.47
N ILE A 13 -1.43 3.60 -11.87
CA ILE A 13 -0.14 3.64 -12.59
C ILE A 13 0.48 2.23 -12.77
N GLY A 14 -0.31 1.17 -12.71
CA GLY A 14 0.14 -0.19 -12.98
C GLY A 14 0.96 -0.84 -11.86
N GLY A 15 0.56 -0.64 -10.61
CA GLY A 15 1.25 -1.27 -9.49
C GLY A 15 1.19 -2.79 -9.51
N PHE A 16 0.05 -3.37 -9.92
CA PHE A 16 -0.07 -4.80 -10.18
C PHE A 16 0.84 -5.22 -11.35
N ARG A 17 0.80 -4.49 -12.47
CA ARG A 17 1.61 -4.79 -13.65
C ARG A 17 3.11 -4.83 -13.31
N THR A 18 3.64 -3.75 -12.70
CA THR A 18 5.04 -3.72 -12.26
C THR A 18 5.36 -4.88 -11.32
N GLY A 19 4.49 -5.15 -10.35
CA GLY A 19 4.72 -6.21 -9.36
C GLY A 19 4.74 -7.60 -9.97
N LEU A 20 3.81 -7.92 -10.86
CA LEU A 20 3.72 -9.20 -11.55
C LEU A 20 4.89 -9.40 -12.53
N THR A 21 5.22 -8.38 -13.33
CA THR A 21 6.40 -8.43 -14.24
C THR A 21 7.69 -8.67 -13.46
N ASN A 22 7.85 -8.03 -12.29
CA ASN A 22 9.01 -8.26 -11.42
C ASN A 22 9.01 -9.64 -10.75
N SER A 23 7.89 -10.34 -10.73
CA SER A 23 7.80 -11.70 -10.18
C SER A 23 8.21 -12.77 -11.20
N SER A 24 7.74 -12.67 -12.44
CA SER A 24 8.06 -13.59 -13.54
C SER A 24 7.51 -13.07 -14.87
N ASP A 25 8.21 -13.41 -15.97
CA ASP A 25 7.77 -13.18 -17.36
C ASP A 25 6.58 -14.06 -17.79
N ILE A 26 6.15 -14.99 -16.93
CA ILE A 26 4.96 -15.83 -17.18
C ILE A 26 3.68 -14.98 -17.14
N PHE A 27 3.64 -13.90 -16.37
CA PHE A 27 2.49 -13.00 -16.30
C PHE A 27 2.44 -12.07 -17.50
N MET A 28 1.41 -12.25 -18.34
CA MET A 28 1.23 -11.50 -19.58
C MET A 28 0.01 -10.57 -19.47
N PRO A 29 0.17 -9.24 -19.54
CA PRO A 29 -0.95 -8.30 -19.56
C PRO A 29 -1.73 -8.47 -20.87
N ILE A 30 -3.05 -8.49 -20.81
CA ILE A 30 -3.93 -8.52 -22.00
C ILE A 30 -4.84 -7.31 -22.09
N GLY A 31 -4.91 -6.53 -21.02
CA GLY A 31 -5.72 -5.33 -20.97
C GLY A 31 -5.76 -4.70 -19.59
N TRP A 32 -6.34 -3.52 -19.53
CA TRP A 32 -6.44 -2.73 -18.31
C TRP A 32 -7.62 -1.76 -18.35
N CYS A 33 -8.06 -1.33 -17.17
CA CYS A 33 -9.14 -0.36 -17.01
C CYS A 33 -8.76 0.70 -15.97
N GLU A 34 -8.91 1.99 -16.31
CA GLU A 34 -8.64 3.11 -15.40
C GLU A 34 -9.41 4.37 -15.84
N ILE A 35 -10.12 4.99 -14.91
CA ILE A 35 -10.97 6.17 -15.20
C ILE A 35 -10.20 7.50 -15.14
N ASP A 36 -9.13 7.57 -14.33
CA ASP A 36 -8.35 8.80 -14.18
C ASP A 36 -7.43 9.03 -15.39
N LYS A 37 -7.71 10.09 -16.14
CA LYS A 37 -6.98 10.43 -17.38
C LYS A 37 -5.47 10.65 -17.16
N TYR A 38 -5.06 11.15 -16.00
CA TYR A 38 -3.64 11.28 -15.69
C TYR A 38 -2.99 9.93 -15.38
N ALA A 39 -3.70 9.05 -14.67
CA ALA A 39 -3.24 7.68 -14.43
C ALA A 39 -3.14 6.89 -15.74
N GLN A 40 -4.13 7.01 -16.64
CA GLN A 40 -4.06 6.42 -18.00
C GLN A 40 -2.83 6.90 -18.76
N LYS A 41 -2.56 8.22 -18.74
CA LYS A 41 -1.39 8.80 -19.41
C LYS A 41 -0.08 8.26 -18.83
N ALA A 42 0.01 8.15 -17.49
CA ALA A 42 1.15 7.58 -16.81
C ALA A 42 1.32 6.09 -17.13
N TYR A 43 0.23 5.32 -17.16
CA TYR A 43 0.24 3.89 -17.49
C TYR A 43 0.80 3.67 -18.90
N ARG A 44 0.31 4.41 -19.91
CA ARG A 44 0.83 4.35 -21.29
C ARG A 44 2.28 4.80 -21.43
N ALA A 45 2.75 5.71 -20.56
CA ALA A 45 4.15 6.11 -20.55
C ALA A 45 5.06 5.05 -19.92
N LEU A 46 4.54 4.26 -18.98
CA LEU A 46 5.29 3.22 -18.29
C LEU A 46 5.40 1.93 -19.07
N TYR A 47 4.35 1.58 -19.84
CA TYR A 47 4.22 0.26 -20.45
C TYR A 47 3.84 0.35 -21.93
N GLU A 48 4.30 -0.64 -22.69
CA GLU A 48 3.76 -0.89 -24.02
C GLU A 48 2.34 -1.44 -23.87
N THR A 49 1.36 -0.73 -24.44
CA THR A 49 -0.06 -1.08 -24.33
C THR A 49 -0.75 -1.26 -25.66
N GLU A 50 0.03 -1.23 -26.76
CA GLU A 50 -0.50 -1.44 -28.10
C GLU A 50 -1.03 -2.87 -28.24
N GLY A 51 -2.25 -2.99 -28.76
CA GLY A 51 -2.94 -4.27 -28.88
C GLY A 51 -3.57 -4.83 -27.61
N GLU A 52 -3.42 -4.17 -26.47
CA GLU A 52 -4.13 -4.54 -25.24
C GLU A 52 -5.56 -4.01 -25.23
N TYR A 53 -6.48 -4.78 -24.63
CA TYR A 53 -7.84 -4.32 -24.36
C TYR A 53 -7.81 -3.16 -23.37
N PHE A 54 -8.50 -2.07 -23.67
CA PHE A 54 -8.59 -0.90 -22.80
C PHE A 54 -10.05 -0.44 -22.65
N CYS A 55 -10.42 -0.10 -21.40
CA CYS A 55 -11.69 0.53 -21.07
C CYS A 55 -11.48 1.66 -20.05
N ASP A 56 -12.13 2.80 -20.25
CA ASP A 56 -12.06 3.94 -19.32
C ASP A 56 -12.80 3.63 -18.02
N ASP A 57 -14.01 3.18 -18.10
CA ASP A 57 -14.90 2.94 -16.95
C ASP A 57 -15.23 1.46 -16.80
N ALA A 58 -14.95 0.93 -15.63
CA ALA A 58 -15.22 -0.47 -15.32
C ALA A 58 -16.68 -0.89 -15.53
N ARG A 59 -17.61 0.05 -15.41
CA ARG A 59 -19.04 -0.17 -15.63
C ARG A 59 -19.39 -0.36 -17.11
N GLU A 60 -18.53 0.10 -18.00
CA GLU A 60 -18.68 0.02 -19.45
C GLU A 60 -17.97 -1.17 -20.08
N ILE A 61 -17.26 -1.99 -19.30
CA ILE A 61 -16.59 -3.18 -19.80
C ILE A 61 -17.63 -4.16 -20.38
N ASP A 62 -17.52 -4.38 -21.71
CA ASP A 62 -18.29 -5.42 -22.40
C ASP A 62 -17.56 -6.76 -22.30
N THR A 63 -18.11 -7.66 -21.46
CA THR A 63 -17.55 -8.99 -21.24
C THR A 63 -17.59 -9.91 -22.46
N ASN A 64 -18.42 -9.60 -23.45
CA ASN A 64 -18.52 -10.42 -24.70
C ASN A 64 -17.39 -10.10 -25.68
N SER A 65 -16.91 -8.85 -25.67
CA SER A 65 -15.80 -8.40 -26.53
C SER A 65 -14.42 -8.51 -25.86
N MET A 66 -14.41 -8.78 -24.56
CA MET A 66 -13.19 -8.84 -23.76
C MET A 66 -12.38 -10.12 -24.06
N PRO A 67 -11.04 -10.03 -24.24
CA PRO A 67 -10.20 -11.21 -24.37
C PRO A 67 -10.26 -12.07 -23.10
N GLN A 68 -10.17 -13.41 -23.29
CA GLN A 68 -10.07 -14.34 -22.17
C GLN A 68 -8.74 -14.16 -21.43
N PHE A 69 -8.80 -14.24 -20.11
CA PHE A 69 -7.62 -14.11 -19.23
C PHE A 69 -7.70 -15.09 -18.04
N ASP A 70 -6.55 -15.37 -17.44
CA ASP A 70 -6.42 -16.34 -16.35
C ASP A 70 -6.43 -15.70 -14.97
N LEU A 71 -6.05 -14.40 -14.84
CA LEU A 71 -5.89 -13.70 -13.58
C LEU A 71 -6.54 -12.30 -13.65
N LEU A 72 -7.42 -11.99 -12.71
CA LEU A 72 -7.95 -10.65 -12.48
C LEU A 72 -7.17 -9.97 -11.36
N CYS A 73 -6.64 -8.76 -11.61
CA CYS A 73 -6.05 -7.89 -10.60
C CYS A 73 -6.93 -6.68 -10.37
N ALA A 74 -7.23 -6.32 -9.11
CA ALA A 74 -8.02 -5.12 -8.82
C ALA A 74 -7.72 -4.53 -7.44
N GLY A 75 -7.33 -3.25 -7.40
CA GLY A 75 -7.30 -2.44 -6.18
C GLY A 75 -8.54 -1.57 -6.12
N PHE A 76 -9.60 -2.03 -5.47
CA PHE A 76 -10.88 -1.33 -5.48
C PHE A 76 -11.05 -0.40 -4.27
N PRO A 77 -11.69 0.79 -4.42
CA PRO A 77 -11.92 1.68 -3.31
C PRO A 77 -12.93 1.09 -2.32
N CYS A 78 -12.68 1.31 -1.01
CA CYS A 78 -13.63 1.01 0.04
C CYS A 78 -14.79 2.03 -0.02
N GLN A 79 -15.70 1.85 -0.96
CA GLN A 79 -16.96 2.60 -0.95
C GLN A 79 -17.89 1.92 0.06
N PRO A 80 -18.64 2.72 0.88
CA PRO A 80 -19.64 2.13 1.75
C PRO A 80 -20.63 1.34 0.89
N PHE A 81 -20.75 0.06 1.17
CA PHE A 81 -21.89 -0.71 0.71
C PHE A 81 -23.07 -0.09 1.45
N SER A 82 -23.81 0.81 0.80
CA SER A 82 -24.95 1.45 1.44
C SER A 82 -26.05 0.42 1.64
N ILE A 83 -26.09 -0.17 2.83
CA ILE A 83 -27.16 -1.02 3.31
C ILE A 83 -28.38 -0.13 3.69
N SER A 84 -28.54 0.98 3.03
CA SER A 84 -29.66 1.92 3.23
C SER A 84 -30.84 1.56 2.32
N GLY A 85 -31.36 0.35 2.48
CA GLY A 85 -32.58 -0.10 1.78
C GLY A 85 -32.85 -1.57 2.03
N LYS A 86 -33.85 -1.88 2.85
CA LYS A 86 -34.53 -3.17 3.03
C LYS A 86 -33.87 -4.40 2.37
N ARG A 87 -33.14 -5.20 3.15
CA ARG A 87 -32.78 -6.64 3.00
C ARG A 87 -33.08 -7.28 1.62
N LEU A 88 -32.57 -6.74 0.54
CA LEU A 88 -32.70 -7.31 -0.78
C LEU A 88 -31.30 -7.64 -1.31
N GLY A 89 -30.64 -8.65 -0.72
CA GLY A 89 -29.49 -9.36 -1.29
C GLY A 89 -28.60 -8.58 -2.29
N PHE A 90 -27.99 -9.29 -3.19
CA PHE A 90 -27.11 -8.81 -4.27
C PHE A 90 -27.66 -7.65 -5.14
N ALA A 91 -29.01 -7.46 -5.15
CA ALA A 91 -29.65 -6.39 -5.92
C ALA A 91 -29.29 -4.96 -5.47
N ASP A 92 -28.80 -4.77 -4.24
CA ASP A 92 -28.50 -3.46 -3.67
C ASP A 92 -27.01 -3.05 -3.84
N THR A 93 -26.14 -3.98 -4.27
CA THR A 93 -24.74 -3.69 -4.61
C THR A 93 -24.54 -3.29 -6.07
N ARG A 94 -25.58 -3.34 -6.89
CA ARG A 94 -25.56 -2.89 -8.29
C ARG A 94 -25.16 -1.44 -8.37
N GLY A 95 -24.00 -1.17 -8.99
CA GLY A 95 -23.41 0.16 -9.10
C GLY A 95 -22.21 0.42 -8.20
N THR A 96 -21.82 -0.53 -7.34
CA THR A 96 -20.53 -0.46 -6.65
C THR A 96 -19.42 -1.02 -7.54
N LEU A 97 -18.19 -0.52 -7.36
CA LEU A 97 -17.04 -1.01 -8.13
C LEU A 97 -16.71 -2.49 -7.81
N PHE A 98 -17.06 -2.96 -6.62
CA PHE A 98 -16.96 -4.38 -6.28
C PHE A 98 -17.93 -5.25 -7.10
N HIS A 99 -19.12 -4.73 -7.41
CA HIS A 99 -20.07 -5.46 -8.30
C HIS A 99 -19.47 -5.66 -9.69
N GLU A 100 -18.73 -4.69 -10.22
CA GLU A 100 -18.07 -4.83 -11.52
C GLU A 100 -16.98 -5.92 -11.49
N ILE A 101 -16.25 -6.06 -10.36
CA ILE A 101 -15.34 -7.21 -10.16
C ILE A 101 -16.10 -8.53 -10.23
N MET A 102 -17.23 -8.65 -9.50
CA MET A 102 -18.04 -9.87 -9.47
C MET A 102 -18.61 -10.20 -10.85
N ARG A 103 -19.05 -9.19 -11.61
CA ARG A 103 -19.54 -9.35 -12.98
C ARG A 103 -18.47 -9.93 -13.90
N LEU A 104 -17.23 -9.45 -13.80
CA LEU A 104 -16.10 -9.99 -14.56
C LEU A 104 -15.75 -11.43 -14.12
N LEU A 105 -15.69 -11.70 -12.82
CA LEU A 105 -15.44 -13.04 -12.30
C LEU A 105 -16.49 -14.05 -12.75
N GLU A 106 -17.76 -13.64 -12.83
CA GLU A 106 -18.86 -14.49 -13.30
C GLU A 106 -18.79 -14.76 -14.80
N ALA A 107 -18.59 -13.70 -15.61
CA ALA A 107 -18.65 -13.79 -17.07
C ALA A 107 -17.42 -14.45 -17.68
N ILE A 108 -16.22 -14.10 -17.21
CA ILE A 108 -14.94 -14.57 -17.78
C ILE A 108 -14.44 -15.84 -17.09
N LYS A 109 -14.77 -16.00 -15.80
CA LYS A 109 -14.31 -17.12 -14.97
C LYS A 109 -12.78 -17.33 -14.99
N PRO A 110 -11.96 -16.26 -14.74
CA PRO A 110 -10.52 -16.42 -14.68
C PRO A 110 -10.14 -17.44 -13.61
N LYS A 111 -9.05 -18.17 -13.81
CA LYS A 111 -8.57 -19.18 -12.84
C LYS A 111 -8.23 -18.58 -11.49
N TYR A 112 -7.74 -17.31 -11.48
CA TYR A 112 -7.21 -16.63 -10.32
C TYR A 112 -7.70 -15.19 -10.25
N PHE A 113 -7.70 -14.63 -9.05
CA PHE A 113 -7.77 -13.17 -8.87
C PHE A 113 -6.91 -12.72 -7.67
N ILE A 114 -6.45 -11.46 -7.72
CA ILE A 114 -5.78 -10.76 -6.63
C ILE A 114 -6.53 -9.44 -6.41
N LEU A 115 -7.17 -9.29 -5.26
CA LEU A 115 -7.87 -8.06 -4.88
C LEU A 115 -7.11 -7.37 -3.75
N GLU A 116 -7.06 -6.03 -3.78
CA GLU A 116 -6.46 -5.20 -2.72
C GLU A 116 -7.47 -4.21 -2.15
N ASN A 117 -7.39 -4.00 -0.84
CA ASN A 117 -8.15 -2.96 -0.16
C ASN A 117 -7.47 -2.50 1.14
N VAL A 118 -8.06 -1.50 1.79
CA VAL A 118 -7.60 -1.05 3.13
C VAL A 118 -8.00 -2.07 4.21
N PRO A 119 -7.21 -2.23 5.30
CA PRO A 119 -7.53 -3.17 6.39
C PRO A 119 -8.86 -2.90 7.08
N GLY A 120 -9.34 -1.64 7.04
CA GLY A 120 -10.64 -1.26 7.57
C GLY A 120 -11.83 -2.02 6.96
N LEU A 121 -11.64 -2.64 5.77
CA LEU A 121 -12.64 -3.51 5.16
C LEU A 121 -13.03 -4.70 6.06
N LEU A 122 -12.08 -5.24 6.83
CA LEU A 122 -12.34 -6.37 7.74
C LEU A 122 -13.31 -6.02 8.90
N SER A 123 -13.28 -4.76 9.35
CA SER A 123 -14.11 -4.29 10.47
C SER A 123 -15.28 -3.42 10.03
N HIS A 124 -15.41 -3.12 8.74
CA HIS A 124 -16.49 -2.30 8.21
C HIS A 124 -17.85 -2.97 8.46
N ASP A 125 -18.80 -2.21 9.01
CA ASP A 125 -20.13 -2.68 9.41
C ASP A 125 -20.06 -3.98 10.25
N GLU A 126 -19.24 -3.95 11.31
CA GLU A 126 -19.03 -5.10 12.21
C GLU A 126 -18.58 -6.39 11.50
N GLY A 127 -17.86 -6.25 10.38
CA GLY A 127 -17.38 -7.36 9.54
C GLY A 127 -18.39 -7.87 8.50
N LYS A 128 -19.62 -7.37 8.49
CA LYS A 128 -20.68 -7.81 7.56
C LYS A 128 -20.28 -7.55 6.10
N THR A 129 -19.65 -6.42 5.82
CA THR A 129 -19.18 -6.09 4.47
C THR A 129 -18.19 -7.12 3.94
N PHE A 130 -17.20 -7.47 4.74
CA PHE A 130 -16.21 -8.48 4.35
C PHE A 130 -16.85 -9.86 4.22
N GLY A 131 -17.72 -10.23 5.15
CA GLY A 131 -18.50 -11.48 5.07
C GLY A 131 -19.33 -11.58 3.79
N THR A 132 -19.96 -10.48 3.34
CA THR A 132 -20.69 -10.43 2.07
C THR A 132 -19.75 -10.65 0.88
N ILE A 133 -18.58 -9.96 0.85
CA ILE A 133 -17.59 -10.13 -0.21
C ILE A 133 -17.18 -11.59 -0.36
N ILE A 134 -16.80 -12.27 0.73
CA ILE A 134 -16.37 -13.68 0.70
C ILE A 134 -17.52 -14.59 0.30
N THR A 135 -18.73 -14.31 0.78
CA THR A 135 -19.92 -15.10 0.40
C THR A 135 -20.21 -15.03 -1.11
N GLU A 136 -20.15 -13.84 -1.69
CA GLU A 136 -20.39 -13.66 -3.13
C GLU A 136 -19.29 -14.33 -3.98
N ILE A 137 -18.03 -14.18 -3.58
CA ILE A 137 -16.89 -14.89 -4.21
C ILE A 137 -17.14 -16.41 -4.18
N SER A 138 -17.54 -16.95 -3.02
CA SER A 138 -17.83 -18.39 -2.86
C SER A 138 -18.99 -18.88 -3.71
N LYS A 139 -20.04 -18.06 -3.90
CA LYS A 139 -21.18 -18.41 -4.78
C LYS A 139 -20.77 -18.58 -6.25
N LEU A 140 -19.73 -17.86 -6.69
CA LEU A 140 -19.18 -18.05 -8.04
C LEU A 140 -18.28 -19.28 -8.17
N GLY A 141 -18.08 -20.05 -7.09
CA GLY A 141 -17.27 -21.27 -7.07
C GLY A 141 -15.79 -21.05 -6.82
N TYR A 142 -15.39 -19.85 -6.38
CA TYR A 142 -14.01 -19.60 -6.00
C TYR A 142 -13.74 -19.97 -4.54
N TYR A 143 -12.55 -20.49 -4.30
CA TYR A 143 -11.91 -20.51 -2.99
C TYR A 143 -11.10 -19.23 -2.84
N ALA A 144 -11.03 -18.69 -1.64
CA ALA A 144 -10.28 -17.47 -1.39
C ALA A 144 -9.52 -17.50 -0.06
N GLU A 145 -8.32 -16.98 -0.08
CA GLU A 145 -7.49 -16.71 1.10
C GLU A 145 -7.24 -15.22 1.21
N TRP A 146 -7.05 -14.72 2.41
CA TRP A 146 -6.72 -13.31 2.62
C TRP A 146 -5.71 -13.11 3.73
N CYS A 147 -4.91 -12.04 3.60
CA CYS A 147 -3.94 -11.64 4.60
C CYS A 147 -3.76 -10.13 4.61
N VAL A 148 -3.51 -9.55 5.78
CA VAL A 148 -3.08 -8.15 5.90
C VAL A 148 -1.56 -8.11 5.82
N LEU A 149 -1.03 -7.56 4.72
CA LEU A 149 0.40 -7.40 4.50
C LEU A 149 0.81 -5.94 4.70
N ASN A 150 2.01 -5.74 5.24
CA ASN A 150 2.59 -4.42 5.43
C ASN A 150 3.76 -4.23 4.47
N SER A 151 3.74 -3.18 3.67
CA SER A 151 4.78 -2.90 2.68
C SER A 151 6.20 -2.87 3.27
N ALA A 152 6.34 -2.43 4.53
CA ALA A 152 7.62 -2.44 5.22
C ALA A 152 8.24 -3.85 5.38
N ASP A 153 7.41 -4.89 5.38
CA ASP A 153 7.87 -6.28 5.47
C ASP A 153 8.42 -6.81 4.13
N PHE A 154 8.29 -6.03 3.04
CA PHE A 154 8.64 -6.40 1.66
C PHE A 154 9.69 -5.48 1.02
N GLY A 155 10.55 -4.87 1.83
CA GLY A 155 11.72 -4.13 1.34
C GLY A 155 11.43 -2.71 0.82
N VAL A 156 10.32 -2.09 1.25
CA VAL A 156 10.10 -0.65 1.10
C VAL A 156 9.98 0.03 2.47
N PRO A 157 10.58 1.18 2.71
CA PRO A 157 10.59 1.84 4.01
C PRO A 157 9.28 2.60 4.28
N GLN A 158 8.12 1.91 4.09
CA GLN A 158 6.79 2.49 4.26
C GLN A 158 5.88 1.57 5.09
N GLN A 159 5.32 2.11 6.17
CA GLN A 159 4.25 1.46 6.94
C GLN A 159 2.93 1.61 6.18
N ARG A 160 2.64 0.66 5.26
CA ARG A 160 1.40 0.62 4.49
C ARG A 160 0.79 -0.76 4.59
N LYS A 161 -0.21 -0.89 5.48
CA LYS A 161 -0.98 -2.13 5.61
C LYS A 161 -2.13 -2.15 4.62
N ARG A 162 -2.28 -3.29 3.92
CA ARG A 162 -3.39 -3.56 3.01
C ARG A 162 -3.85 -4.99 3.18
N ILE A 163 -5.14 -5.22 3.02
CA ILE A 163 -5.66 -6.58 2.88
C ILE A 163 -5.51 -6.99 1.42
N TYR A 164 -5.01 -8.18 1.22
CA TYR A 164 -4.96 -8.86 -0.09
C TYR A 164 -5.83 -10.09 -0.01
N ILE A 165 -6.69 -10.28 -1.01
CA ILE A 165 -7.56 -11.43 -1.15
C ILE A 165 -7.13 -12.12 -2.44
N VAL A 166 -6.66 -13.36 -2.34
CA VAL A 166 -6.27 -14.18 -3.49
C VAL A 166 -7.30 -15.28 -3.65
N GLY A 167 -7.91 -15.36 -4.81
CA GLY A 167 -8.91 -16.39 -5.11
C GLY A 167 -8.50 -17.26 -6.28
N TYR A 168 -9.03 -18.47 -6.29
CA TYR A 168 -8.75 -19.50 -7.29
C TYR A 168 -9.91 -20.48 -7.43
N LEU A 169 -10.07 -21.08 -8.61
CA LEU A 169 -11.08 -22.10 -8.88
C LEU A 169 -10.63 -23.50 -8.43
N ASP A 170 -9.33 -23.74 -8.43
CA ASP A 170 -8.77 -25.05 -8.07
C ASP A 170 -8.64 -25.20 -6.54
N LYS A 171 -9.46 -26.08 -5.97
CA LYS A 171 -9.44 -26.39 -4.53
C LYS A 171 -8.08 -26.83 -4.00
N ARG A 172 -7.23 -27.43 -4.83
CA ARG A 172 -5.92 -27.96 -4.44
C ARG A 172 -4.95 -26.86 -3.97
N LEU A 173 -5.22 -25.59 -4.32
CA LEU A 173 -4.45 -24.42 -3.88
C LEU A 173 -4.83 -23.96 -2.46
N SER A 174 -5.92 -24.48 -1.88
CA SER A 174 -6.45 -24.00 -0.61
C SER A 174 -5.47 -24.14 0.54
N GLY A 175 -5.27 -23.04 1.27
CA GLY A 175 -4.38 -22.96 2.45
C GLY A 175 -2.89 -22.89 2.10
N LYS A 176 -2.53 -22.65 0.83
CA LYS A 176 -1.13 -22.66 0.38
C LYS A 176 -0.57 -21.29 0.00
N ILE A 177 -1.44 -20.28 -0.24
CA ILE A 177 -0.99 -18.95 -0.67
C ILE A 177 -0.43 -18.16 0.50
N PHE A 178 -1.13 -18.12 1.62
CA PHE A 178 -0.68 -17.41 2.81
C PHE A 178 -0.29 -18.38 3.95
N PRO A 179 0.68 -18.01 4.80
CA PRO A 179 1.44 -16.76 4.84
C PRO A 179 2.51 -16.68 3.73
N ILE A 180 2.87 -15.45 3.35
CA ILE A 180 3.98 -15.16 2.44
C ILE A 180 5.21 -14.80 3.28
N GLU A 181 6.37 -15.34 2.93
CA GLU A 181 7.62 -15.01 3.58
C GLU A 181 7.95 -13.51 3.44
N LYS A 182 8.33 -12.91 4.56
CA LYS A 182 8.72 -11.50 4.60
C LYS A 182 10.16 -11.37 4.15
N SER A 183 10.43 -10.42 3.27
CA SER A 183 11.80 -10.05 2.94
C SER A 183 12.37 -9.18 4.07
N ASN A 184 12.96 -9.79 5.03
CA ASN A 184 13.38 -9.33 6.34
C ASN A 184 13.99 -7.92 6.46
N GLY A 185 13.38 -7.07 7.32
CA GLY A 185 14.17 -6.35 8.28
C GLY A 185 14.04 -7.06 9.66
N ALA A 186 15.13 -7.35 10.32
CA ALA A 186 15.10 -7.85 11.69
C ALA A 186 14.28 -6.87 12.57
N PRO A 187 13.52 -7.36 13.57
CA PRO A 187 12.78 -6.46 14.44
C PRO A 187 13.76 -5.53 15.16
N LEU A 188 13.37 -4.27 15.34
CA LEU A 188 14.18 -3.28 16.07
C LEU A 188 14.52 -3.81 17.46
N LYS A 189 15.80 -3.82 17.78
CA LYS A 189 16.26 -4.19 19.12
C LYS A 189 15.80 -3.12 20.11
N GLN A 190 14.99 -3.49 21.10
CA GLN A 190 14.62 -2.61 22.19
C GLN A 190 15.85 -2.33 23.05
N VAL A 191 16.27 -1.07 23.16
CA VAL A 191 17.47 -0.64 23.88
C VAL A 191 17.11 -0.24 25.31
N ILE A 192 15.95 0.37 25.52
CA ILE A 192 15.43 0.75 26.85
C ILE A 192 14.03 0.18 26.99
N GLY A 193 13.79 -0.55 28.09
CA GLY A 193 12.48 -1.07 28.49
C GLY A 193 11.63 0.01 29.12
N GLY A 194 10.31 -0.24 29.24
CA GLY A 194 9.37 0.68 29.86
C GLY A 194 7.95 0.46 29.37
N SER A 195 7.02 1.33 29.78
CA SER A 195 5.67 1.37 29.24
C SER A 195 5.73 1.73 27.75
N GLN A 196 4.68 1.45 26.98
CA GLN A 196 4.68 1.57 25.50
C GLN A 196 5.14 2.93 24.97
N GLY A 197 5.13 3.99 25.79
CA GLY A 197 5.59 5.33 25.43
C GLY A 197 7.01 5.67 25.88
N GLU A 198 7.64 4.81 26.65
CA GLU A 198 8.98 5.02 27.23
C GLU A 198 10.03 4.14 26.59
N ARG A 199 9.62 3.24 25.68
CA ARG A 199 10.53 2.32 24.99
C ARG A 199 11.37 3.04 23.98
N VAL A 200 12.69 2.80 24.01
CA VAL A 200 13.64 3.26 23.01
C VAL A 200 14.13 2.05 22.23
N TYR A 201 14.11 2.15 20.93
CA TYR A 201 14.56 1.10 20.01
C TYR A 201 15.82 1.52 19.27
N GLY A 202 16.72 0.56 19.01
CA GLY A 202 17.87 0.76 18.15
C GLY A 202 17.44 0.97 16.68
N THR A 203 18.35 1.50 15.87
CA THR A 203 18.07 1.91 14.50
C THR A 203 18.19 0.79 13.46
N ASP A 204 18.60 -0.43 13.87
CA ASP A 204 19.08 -1.49 12.98
C ASP A 204 18.00 -2.55 12.66
N GLY A 205 16.72 -2.15 12.48
CA GLY A 205 15.68 -3.11 12.17
C GLY A 205 14.30 -2.52 11.87
N ALA A 206 13.34 -3.37 11.51
CA ALA A 206 11.97 -2.97 11.22
C ALA A 206 11.20 -2.61 12.50
N SER A 207 10.58 -1.42 12.52
CA SER A 207 9.83 -0.88 13.67
C SER A 207 8.62 -1.74 14.06
N THR A 208 8.38 -1.85 15.36
CA THR A 208 7.16 -2.48 15.90
C THR A 208 5.89 -1.68 15.56
N CYS A 209 4.77 -2.39 15.45
CA CYS A 209 3.46 -1.80 15.12
C CYS A 209 3.07 -0.70 16.11
N ILE A 210 2.74 0.50 15.61
CA ILE A 210 2.17 1.60 16.39
C ILE A 210 0.65 1.44 16.37
N THR A 211 0.04 1.32 17.55
CA THR A 211 -1.42 1.25 17.69
C THR A 211 -2.06 2.63 17.51
N SER A 212 -3.27 2.67 16.96
CA SER A 212 -4.03 3.87 16.57
C SER A 212 -4.47 4.81 17.70
N GLN A 213 -4.07 4.56 18.94
CA GLN A 213 -4.45 5.35 20.11
C GLN A 213 -3.35 6.24 20.69
N GLY A 214 -2.30 6.51 19.94
CA GLY A 214 -1.20 7.36 20.34
C GLY A 214 -1.35 8.80 19.84
N GLY A 215 -2.22 9.60 20.39
CA GLY A 215 -2.37 10.98 19.98
C GLY A 215 -2.59 11.92 21.15
N GLY A 216 -1.82 12.98 21.22
CA GLY A 216 -1.92 14.05 22.19
C GLY A 216 -0.60 14.34 22.90
N TRP A 217 -0.44 15.56 23.40
CA TRP A 217 0.62 15.94 24.31
C TRP A 217 0.59 15.04 25.53
N GLY A 218 1.65 14.28 25.77
CA GLY A 218 1.69 13.24 26.81
C GLY A 218 1.42 11.84 26.30
N ALA A 219 1.17 11.65 25.01
CA ALA A 219 1.07 10.32 24.41
C ALA A 219 2.44 9.64 24.36
N LYS A 220 2.45 8.48 24.87
CA LYS A 220 3.46 7.50 25.25
C LYS A 220 4.38 7.02 24.10
N THR A 221 4.99 7.92 23.33
CA THR A 221 5.99 7.60 22.32
C THR A 221 7.18 8.53 22.51
N GLY A 222 8.38 7.97 22.63
CA GLY A 222 9.61 8.62 23.05
C GLY A 222 9.83 10.02 22.49
N LEU A 223 10.34 10.92 23.33
CA LEU A 223 10.64 12.31 23.02
C LEU A 223 12.01 12.42 22.33
N TYR A 224 12.07 13.17 21.23
CA TYR A 224 13.31 13.52 20.56
C TYR A 224 13.48 15.04 20.58
N PHE A 225 14.69 15.50 20.90
CA PHE A 225 15.00 16.92 20.99
C PHE A 225 15.71 17.39 19.71
N VAL A 226 15.36 18.57 19.25
CA VAL A 226 16.00 19.21 18.08
C VAL A 226 16.48 20.59 18.50
N ASP A 227 17.77 20.91 18.30
CA ASP A 227 18.31 22.27 18.47
C ASP A 227 17.97 23.09 17.22
N MET A 228 17.17 24.11 17.37
CA MET A 228 16.67 24.96 16.29
C MET A 228 17.30 26.37 16.28
N ASN A 229 18.42 26.55 16.93
CA ASN A 229 19.17 27.83 16.85
C ASN A 229 19.77 28.03 15.45
N ALA A 230 19.97 29.29 15.06
CA ALA A 230 20.57 29.64 13.78
C ALA A 230 22.02 29.09 13.60
N GLU A 231 22.71 28.82 14.70
CA GLU A 231 23.99 28.12 14.75
C GLU A 231 23.94 27.00 15.79
N PRO A 232 23.45 25.82 15.42
CA PRO A 232 23.32 24.71 16.35
C PRO A 232 24.70 24.20 16.79
N LYS A 233 24.88 24.08 18.11
CA LYS A 233 26.10 23.47 18.67
C LYS A 233 25.78 22.09 19.20
N VAL A 234 26.51 21.07 18.73
CA VAL A 234 26.43 19.73 19.25
C VAL A 234 26.99 19.69 20.67
N THR A 235 26.17 19.37 21.65
CA THR A 235 26.58 19.17 23.04
C THR A 235 26.24 17.77 23.49
N LYS A 236 27.06 17.17 24.37
CA LYS A 236 26.78 15.83 24.92
C LYS A 236 25.61 15.81 25.92
N GLU A 237 25.18 16.97 26.38
CA GLU A 237 24.11 17.11 27.35
C GLU A 237 23.06 18.10 26.82
N ALA A 238 21.79 17.78 27.03
CA ALA A 238 20.67 18.63 26.66
C ALA A 238 20.64 19.88 27.55
N ARG A 239 20.35 21.04 26.95
CA ARG A 239 20.16 22.29 27.73
C ARG A 239 18.83 22.24 28.48
N CYS A 240 18.72 23.07 29.53
CA CYS A 240 17.52 23.14 30.37
C CYS A 240 16.28 23.50 29.56
N ILE A 241 15.21 22.73 29.75
CA ILE A 241 13.88 22.97 29.15
C ILE A 241 13.23 24.11 29.93
N THR A 242 12.89 25.23 29.29
CA THR A 242 12.19 26.34 29.92
C THR A 242 10.68 26.21 29.79
N ALA A 243 9.93 26.73 30.79
CA ALA A 243 8.47 26.57 30.90
C ALA A 243 7.62 27.29 29.80
N ARG A 244 8.24 27.91 28.81
CA ARG A 244 7.57 28.63 27.71
C ARG A 244 7.41 27.83 26.42
N GLN A 245 7.49 26.53 26.47
CA GLN A 245 7.40 25.67 25.26
C GLN A 245 5.99 25.56 24.66
N ASP A 246 4.96 26.10 25.29
CA ASP A 246 3.58 26.02 24.82
C ASP A 246 3.26 26.89 23.58
N SER A 247 4.12 27.82 23.22
CA SER A 247 3.90 28.80 22.14
C SER A 247 4.49 28.40 20.78
N GLY A 248 4.97 27.16 20.62
CA GLY A 248 5.59 26.68 19.39
C GLY A 248 7.02 27.19 19.19
N ILE A 249 7.56 27.01 17.99
CA ILE A 249 8.93 27.41 17.63
C ILE A 249 9.05 28.93 17.70
N SER A 250 9.84 29.47 18.64
CA SER A 250 10.17 30.88 18.72
C SER A 250 11.42 31.18 17.90
N ASN A 251 11.48 32.36 17.24
CA ASN A 251 12.65 32.84 16.49
C ASN A 251 13.60 33.66 17.38
N ARG A 252 13.43 33.63 18.70
CA ARG A 252 14.26 34.44 19.62
C ARG A 252 15.54 33.69 19.99
N LYS A 253 16.64 34.41 19.97
CA LYS A 253 17.99 33.91 20.28
C LYS A 253 18.03 33.35 21.72
N GLY A 254 18.37 32.08 21.88
CA GLY A 254 18.59 31.42 23.18
C GLY A 254 17.40 30.65 23.79
N GLU A 255 16.24 30.59 23.13
CA GLU A 255 15.03 29.93 23.69
C GLU A 255 14.80 28.50 23.17
N HIS A 256 15.74 27.91 22.38
CA HIS A 256 15.56 26.62 21.78
C HIS A 256 16.62 25.63 22.26
N SER A 257 16.15 24.50 22.76
CA SER A 257 16.98 23.36 23.11
C SER A 257 16.53 22.14 22.33
N GLY A 258 17.47 21.42 21.76
CA GLY A 258 17.16 20.22 21.01
C GLY A 258 18.35 19.31 20.81
N VAL A 259 18.13 18.10 20.36
CA VAL A 259 19.15 17.15 19.98
C VAL A 259 19.23 17.11 18.45
N ILE A 260 20.43 17.25 17.89
CA ILE A 260 20.63 17.08 16.46
C ILE A 260 20.51 15.59 16.18
N ILE A 261 19.52 15.22 15.35
CA ILE A 261 19.39 13.88 14.80
C ILE A 261 20.03 13.95 13.42
N THR A 262 21.11 13.21 13.23
CA THR A 262 21.87 13.19 11.98
C THR A 262 21.18 12.41 10.88
N ASP A 263 20.17 11.59 11.21
CA ASP A 263 19.49 10.70 10.27
C ASP A 263 18.16 11.30 9.78
N ALA A 264 17.80 10.97 8.55
CA ALA A 264 16.54 11.40 7.97
C ALA A 264 15.34 10.76 8.66
N GLN A 265 14.30 11.54 8.92
CA GLN A 265 13.07 11.07 9.55
C GLN A 265 11.85 11.42 8.70
N ALA A 266 10.88 10.54 8.70
CA ALA A 266 9.61 10.74 8.00
C ALA A 266 8.72 11.73 8.72
N VAL A 267 8.13 12.68 7.98
CA VAL A 267 7.19 13.68 8.49
C VAL A 267 5.91 13.67 7.68
N ILE A 268 4.76 13.74 8.36
CA ILE A 268 3.47 13.95 7.72
C ILE A 268 3.02 15.40 7.91
N THR A 269 2.44 16.01 6.87
CA THR A 269 2.00 17.41 6.83
C THR A 269 3.07 18.43 7.28
N PRO A 270 4.26 18.48 6.64
CA PRO A 270 5.40 19.28 7.09
C PRO A 270 5.12 20.78 7.15
N GLU A 271 4.17 21.28 6.36
CA GLU A 271 3.86 22.71 6.21
C GLU A 271 2.83 23.22 7.24
N ARG A 272 2.20 22.33 8.02
CA ARG A 272 1.15 22.73 8.97
C ARG A 272 1.71 22.90 10.37
N LYS A 273 1.51 24.08 10.96
CA LYS A 273 1.85 24.38 12.37
C LYS A 273 0.87 23.70 13.35
N THR A 274 -0.41 23.60 12.98
CA THR A 274 -1.45 22.96 13.78
C THR A 274 -2.10 21.84 12.98
N VAL A 275 -2.44 20.73 13.64
CA VAL A 275 -2.99 19.53 13.00
C VAL A 275 -4.36 19.23 13.59
N ARG A 276 -5.33 18.93 12.71
CA ARG A 276 -6.65 18.42 13.12
C ARG A 276 -6.65 16.92 13.41
N GLN A 277 -5.64 16.18 12.93
CA GLN A 277 -5.52 14.75 13.16
C GLN A 277 -4.70 14.48 14.42
N GLN A 278 -5.20 13.59 15.25
CA GLN A 278 -4.48 13.06 16.40
C GLN A 278 -3.46 12.02 15.90
N GLY A 279 -2.21 12.11 16.35
CA GLY A 279 -1.20 11.12 16.05
C GLY A 279 0.21 11.69 15.86
N ARG A 280 1.18 10.79 15.81
CA ARG A 280 2.60 11.11 15.64
C ARG A 280 2.87 11.66 14.24
N ARG A 281 3.52 12.80 14.15
CA ARG A 281 3.82 13.49 12.88
C ARG A 281 5.22 13.21 12.34
N ILE A 282 6.15 12.82 13.19
CA ILE A 282 7.55 12.56 12.85
C ILE A 282 7.86 11.12 13.25
N LYS A 283 8.42 10.37 12.34
CA LYS A 283 8.95 9.03 12.56
C LYS A 283 10.33 9.12 13.21
N ALA A 284 10.76 8.03 13.87
CA ALA A 284 12.15 7.93 14.33
C ALA A 284 13.11 7.78 13.12
N PRO A 285 14.42 8.08 13.30
CA PRO A 285 15.41 7.73 12.30
C PRO A 285 15.32 6.27 11.91
N ASN A 286 15.47 5.98 10.61
CA ASN A 286 15.38 4.63 10.03
C ASN A 286 14.02 3.92 10.23
N GLU A 287 13.00 4.60 10.74
CA GLU A 287 11.64 4.07 10.81
C GLU A 287 10.95 4.20 9.44
N PRO A 288 10.25 3.16 8.96
CA PRO A 288 9.52 3.23 7.69
C PRO A 288 8.56 4.40 7.61
N MET A 289 8.47 5.02 6.43
CA MET A 289 7.58 6.15 6.11
C MET A 289 6.12 5.86 6.49
N PHE A 290 5.35 6.94 6.69
CA PHE A 290 3.90 6.85 6.75
C PHE A 290 3.32 6.29 5.44
N THR A 291 2.11 5.73 5.49
CA THR A 291 1.37 5.36 4.28
C THR A 291 1.18 6.60 3.41
N LEU A 292 1.61 6.52 2.16
CA LEU A 292 1.28 7.56 1.19
C LEU A 292 -0.22 7.56 0.92
N THR A 293 -0.82 8.73 0.97
CA THR A 293 -2.22 8.96 0.61
C THR A 293 -2.28 10.00 -0.51
N ALA A 294 -3.40 10.03 -1.23
CA ALA A 294 -3.60 11.03 -2.27
C ALA A 294 -3.81 12.45 -1.71
N GLN A 295 -4.09 12.58 -0.43
CA GLN A 295 -4.49 13.85 0.22
C GLN A 295 -3.42 14.41 1.16
N ASP A 296 -2.64 13.56 1.82
CA ASP A 296 -1.65 13.99 2.80
C ASP A 296 -0.34 14.39 2.13
N ARG A 297 0.27 15.44 2.65
CA ARG A 297 1.61 15.86 2.26
C ARG A 297 2.63 15.17 3.17
N HIS A 298 3.59 14.51 2.56
CA HIS A 298 4.66 13.80 3.24
C HIS A 298 5.98 14.56 3.12
N GLY A 299 6.80 14.47 4.15
CA GLY A 299 8.09 15.14 4.19
C GLY A 299 9.14 14.32 4.93
N VAL A 300 10.35 14.83 4.96
CA VAL A 300 11.45 14.32 5.76
C VAL A 300 12.07 15.47 6.56
N THR A 301 12.60 15.16 7.73
CA THR A 301 13.52 16.03 8.45
C THR A 301 14.92 15.44 8.35
N TYR A 302 15.89 16.30 8.12
CA TYR A 302 17.31 15.94 8.08
C TYR A 302 18.11 17.11 8.65
N ASN A 303 18.97 16.86 9.62
CA ASN A 303 19.74 17.89 10.34
C ASN A 303 18.86 19.06 10.84
N GLY A 304 17.70 18.78 11.40
CA GLY A 304 16.76 19.78 11.90
C GLY A 304 15.97 20.54 10.82
N LEU A 305 16.22 20.29 9.53
CA LEU A 305 15.45 20.86 8.43
C LEU A 305 14.30 19.92 8.05
N VAL A 306 13.10 20.46 7.94
CA VAL A 306 11.92 19.72 7.50
C VAL A 306 11.59 20.13 6.07
N ARG A 307 11.52 19.15 5.16
CA ARG A 307 11.05 19.35 3.79
C ARG A 307 9.96 18.36 3.42
N ARG A 308 9.18 18.69 2.42
CA ARG A 308 8.24 17.77 1.79
C ARG A 308 9.00 16.68 1.03
N LEU A 309 8.47 15.46 1.01
CA LEU A 309 8.94 14.44 0.08
C LEU A 309 8.74 14.91 -1.37
N MET A 310 9.69 14.61 -2.21
CA MET A 310 9.54 14.79 -3.66
C MET A 310 8.65 13.67 -4.23
N PRO A 311 7.94 13.91 -5.36
CA PRO A 311 7.16 12.87 -6.01
C PRO A 311 7.96 11.60 -6.30
N GLN A 312 9.22 11.72 -6.72
CA GLN A 312 10.13 10.60 -6.96
C GLN A 312 10.32 9.73 -5.72
N GLU A 313 10.48 10.33 -4.54
CA GLU A 313 10.60 9.60 -3.29
C GLU A 313 9.29 8.85 -2.95
N CYS A 314 8.14 9.45 -3.26
CA CYS A 314 6.84 8.79 -3.11
C CYS A 314 6.69 7.57 -4.04
N PHE A 315 7.19 7.65 -5.28
CA PHE A 315 7.21 6.50 -6.20
C PHE A 315 8.14 5.39 -5.72
N ARG A 316 9.36 5.74 -5.23
CA ARG A 316 10.28 4.78 -4.60
C ARG A 316 9.64 4.06 -3.40
N LEU A 317 8.86 4.78 -2.58
CA LEU A 317 8.11 4.19 -1.45
C LEU A 317 7.02 3.21 -1.89
N GLN A 318 6.56 3.27 -3.13
CA GLN A 318 5.67 2.27 -3.72
C GLN A 318 6.42 1.17 -4.50
N GLY A 319 7.76 1.27 -4.57
CA GLY A 319 8.62 0.28 -5.19
C GLY A 319 8.85 0.47 -6.69
N TYR A 320 8.54 1.65 -7.24
CA TYR A 320 8.90 2.03 -8.61
C TYR A 320 10.37 2.46 -8.70
N THR A 321 10.97 2.27 -9.88
CA THR A 321 12.34 2.72 -10.18
C THR A 321 12.37 4.19 -10.59
N ASP A 322 13.57 4.78 -10.59
CA ASP A 322 13.75 6.16 -11.04
C ASP A 322 13.51 6.32 -12.53
N GLU A 323 13.82 5.30 -13.33
CA GLU A 323 13.54 5.27 -14.78
C GLU A 323 12.02 5.26 -15.02
N GLN A 324 11.26 4.49 -14.25
CA GLN A 324 9.81 4.48 -14.33
C GLN A 324 9.24 5.87 -13.94
N PHE A 325 9.72 6.45 -12.86
CA PHE A 325 9.33 7.81 -12.46
C PHE A 325 9.64 8.84 -13.56
N LYS A 326 10.84 8.76 -14.15
CA LYS A 326 11.25 9.66 -15.23
C LYS A 326 10.29 9.59 -16.43
N LYS A 327 9.91 8.38 -16.87
CA LYS A 327 8.91 8.20 -17.95
C LYS A 327 7.60 8.92 -17.67
N VAL A 328 7.11 8.85 -16.42
CA VAL A 328 5.86 9.51 -16.01
C VAL A 328 6.00 11.03 -16.02
N VAL A 329 7.15 11.57 -15.56
CA VAL A 329 7.43 13.01 -15.60
C VAL A 329 7.56 13.50 -17.04
N ASP A 330 8.32 12.78 -17.89
CA ASP A 330 8.53 13.12 -19.30
C ASP A 330 7.19 13.11 -20.08
N ALA A 331 6.21 12.34 -19.63
CA ALA A 331 4.85 12.40 -20.15
C ALA A 331 4.10 13.69 -19.77
N GLY A 332 4.69 14.61 -19.00
CA GLY A 332 4.09 15.90 -18.64
C GLY A 332 2.93 15.78 -17.66
N ILE A 333 3.04 14.90 -16.68
CA ILE A 333 2.06 14.78 -15.59
C ILE A 333 2.30 15.87 -14.54
N PRO A 334 1.28 16.65 -14.14
CA PRO A 334 1.43 17.67 -13.10
C PRO A 334 1.86 17.09 -11.75
N GLU A 335 2.68 17.82 -10.99
CA GLU A 335 3.23 17.37 -9.70
C GLU A 335 2.16 16.89 -8.71
N ALA A 336 1.04 17.61 -8.61
CA ALA A 336 -0.08 17.23 -7.74
C ALA A 336 -0.65 15.85 -8.10
N GLN A 337 -0.69 15.51 -9.39
CA GLN A 337 -1.15 14.19 -9.86
C GLN A 337 -0.12 13.11 -9.57
N LEU A 338 1.19 13.41 -9.64
CA LEU A 338 2.24 12.46 -9.26
C LEU A 338 2.07 11.99 -7.80
N TYR A 339 1.82 12.92 -6.87
CA TYR A 339 1.54 12.57 -5.47
C TYR A 339 0.26 11.73 -5.32
N LYS A 340 -0.82 12.14 -6.00
CA LYS A 340 -2.10 11.42 -5.97
C LYS A 340 -1.94 9.98 -6.44
N MET A 341 -1.27 9.78 -7.56
CA MET A 341 -1.04 8.47 -8.16
C MET A 341 -0.17 7.57 -7.27
N ALA A 342 0.92 8.11 -6.71
CA ALA A 342 1.75 7.38 -5.75
C ALA A 342 0.94 6.94 -4.50
N GLY A 343 0.07 7.81 -3.98
CA GLY A 343 -0.79 7.51 -2.84
C GLY A 343 -1.83 6.41 -3.13
N ASN A 344 -2.38 6.40 -4.34
CA ASN A 344 -3.40 5.44 -4.77
C ASN A 344 -2.81 4.08 -5.20
N SER A 345 -1.52 4.03 -5.59
CA SER A 345 -0.91 2.80 -6.09
C SER A 345 -0.83 1.70 -5.02
N VAL A 346 -0.92 0.45 -5.44
CA VAL A 346 -0.48 -0.69 -4.64
C VAL A 346 1.05 -0.72 -4.59
N THR A 347 1.61 -1.30 -3.51
CA THR A 347 3.07 -1.44 -3.41
C THR A 347 3.55 -2.60 -4.27
N THR A 348 4.36 -2.31 -5.28
CA THR A 348 4.81 -3.28 -6.30
C THR A 348 5.54 -4.47 -5.69
N LYS A 349 6.37 -4.25 -4.64
CA LYS A 349 7.11 -5.31 -3.93
C LYS A 349 6.21 -6.34 -3.26
N VAL A 350 5.06 -5.91 -2.72
CA VAL A 350 4.07 -6.84 -2.14
C VAL A 350 3.43 -7.69 -3.24
N ILE A 351 3.06 -7.07 -4.36
CA ILE A 351 2.51 -7.81 -5.52
C ILE A 351 3.55 -8.78 -6.08
N THR A 352 4.84 -8.39 -6.15
CA THR A 352 5.92 -9.30 -6.56
C THR A 352 5.97 -10.55 -5.66
N ALA A 353 5.85 -10.38 -4.35
CA ALA A 353 5.86 -11.51 -3.40
C ALA A 353 4.62 -12.40 -3.57
N ILE A 354 3.43 -11.81 -3.73
CA ILE A 354 2.19 -12.56 -3.99
C ILE A 354 2.29 -13.31 -5.32
N GLY A 355 2.77 -12.67 -6.39
CA GLY A 355 2.94 -13.29 -7.71
C GLY A 355 3.89 -14.48 -7.68
N LYS A 356 5.04 -14.36 -7.02
CA LYS A 356 5.99 -15.47 -6.83
C LYS A 356 5.33 -16.63 -6.09
N ARG A 357 4.68 -16.36 -4.96
CA ARG A 357 4.03 -17.40 -4.17
C ARG A 357 2.91 -18.11 -4.94
N LEU A 358 2.09 -17.35 -5.67
CA LEU A 358 1.06 -17.93 -6.53
C LEU A 358 1.66 -18.90 -7.56
N LEU A 359 2.74 -18.53 -8.24
CA LEU A 359 3.43 -19.39 -9.21
C LEU A 359 4.02 -20.63 -8.58
N GLU A 360 4.63 -20.52 -7.39
CA GLU A 360 5.16 -21.67 -6.64
C GLU A 360 4.06 -22.67 -6.35
N VAL A 361 2.93 -22.22 -5.78
CA VAL A 361 1.81 -23.07 -5.43
C VAL A 361 1.17 -23.72 -6.67
N ILE A 362 1.07 -22.99 -7.79
CA ILE A 362 0.56 -23.57 -9.03
C ILE A 362 1.50 -24.69 -9.52
N LYS A 363 2.83 -24.49 -9.51
CA LYS A 363 3.83 -25.50 -9.91
C LYS A 363 3.76 -26.73 -9.03
N GLU A 364 3.78 -26.55 -7.70
CA GLU A 364 3.66 -27.64 -6.74
C GLU A 364 2.39 -28.49 -6.98
N THR A 365 1.30 -27.83 -7.37
CA THR A 365 0.02 -28.50 -7.61
C THR A 365 0.01 -29.28 -8.94
N GLU A 366 0.61 -28.73 -10.01
CA GLU A 366 0.77 -29.40 -11.31
C GLU A 366 1.73 -30.60 -11.23
N GLU A 367 2.82 -30.48 -10.45
CA GLU A 367 3.81 -31.55 -10.25
C GLU A 367 3.21 -32.72 -9.47
N SER A 368 2.39 -32.43 -8.45
CA SER A 368 1.69 -33.44 -7.66
C SER A 368 0.72 -34.27 -8.52
N GLU A 369 0.06 -33.67 -9.49
CA GLU A 369 -0.86 -34.33 -10.43
C GLU A 369 -0.11 -35.28 -11.39
N ASN A 370 1.08 -34.87 -11.82
CA ASN A 370 1.89 -35.68 -12.73
C ASN A 370 2.62 -36.85 -12.00
N ALA A 371 2.75 -36.78 -10.67
CA ALA A 371 3.38 -37.79 -9.85
C ALA A 371 2.44 -38.92 -9.39
N GLU A 372 1.11 -38.68 -9.41
CA GLU A 372 0.16 -39.75 -9.16
C GLU A 372 0.10 -40.72 -10.36
N PRO A 373 0.41 -42.01 -10.18
CA PRO A 373 0.30 -42.99 -11.26
C PRO A 373 -1.17 -43.06 -11.71
N ARG A 374 -1.41 -42.86 -13.00
CA ARG A 374 -2.72 -43.09 -13.61
C ARG A 374 -3.07 -44.56 -13.39
N GLY A 375 -3.82 -44.85 -12.33
CA GLY A 375 -4.33 -46.16 -12.01
C GLY A 375 -5.40 -46.61 -12.98
#